data_988a0f38613cea06e4c58a8f9d0c9f55
#
_entry.id   988a0f38613cea06e4c58a8f9d0c9f55
#
_cell.length_a   1.000
_cell.length_b   1.000
_cell.length_c   1.000
_cell.angle_alpha   90.00
_cell.angle_beta   90.00
_cell.angle_gamma   90.00
#
_symmetry.space_group_name_H-M   'P 1'
#
loop_
_entity.id
_entity.type
_entity.pdbx_description
1 polymer ?
#
loop_
_entity_poly.entity_id
_entity_poly.type
_entity_poly.pdbx_seq_one_letter_code
_entity_poly.pdbx_strand_id
1 'polypeptide(L)'
;MDAYEKIYQLYHLIKTKTAADLPGPYKVGVDLGTADVVLVVTDESGNPVAGSMRWASVVKDGLVVDFRGAMVIVEKLKAEVEAIMGITLDKGATAIPPGTVGRNALACGHVIAGAGLEPVCQVDEPVAAAKALDISHGIVVDIGGGTTGIAVLKNGELVFTADEPTGGTHVSLVLAGAYKIPFEEAEILKRDPARHRKIMPVILPVIEKMATVVKNMLAGYDEFNEYPVYVVGGTAYLQGFETEFGKAFGRKVHVPPHPLLVTPLGIAMFG
;
A
#
# COMPACT_ATOMS: atom_id res chain seq x y z
N MET A 1 9.73 5.74 18.23
CA MET A 1 8.45 5.03 17.99
C MET A 1 8.74 3.70 17.34
N ASP A 2 8.05 2.64 17.75
CA ASP A 2 8.08 1.38 17.01
C ASP A 2 7.26 1.47 15.71
N ALA A 3 7.34 0.45 14.85
CA ALA A 3 6.68 0.46 13.54
C ALA A 3 5.15 0.59 13.65
N TYR A 4 4.52 -0.05 14.62
CA TYR A 4 3.06 0.00 14.79
C TYR A 4 2.61 1.34 15.34
N GLU A 5 3.36 1.93 16.27
CA GLU A 5 3.12 3.28 16.77
C GLU A 5 3.17 4.31 15.63
N LYS A 6 4.16 4.20 14.73
CA LYS A 6 4.25 5.07 13.53
C LYS A 6 3.00 4.96 12.66
N ILE A 7 2.51 3.74 12.40
CA ILE A 7 1.32 3.53 11.58
C ILE A 7 0.07 4.12 12.24
N TYR A 8 -0.11 3.93 13.55
CA TYR A 8 -1.22 4.55 14.31
C TYR A 8 -1.15 6.07 14.29
N GLN A 9 0.06 6.63 14.45
CA GLN A 9 0.25 8.08 14.37
C GLN A 9 -0.12 8.60 12.98
N LEU A 10 0.37 7.97 11.90
CA LEU A 10 0.03 8.37 10.54
C LEU A 10 -1.48 8.34 10.30
N TYR A 11 -2.16 7.26 10.72
CA TYR A 11 -3.61 7.17 10.64
C TYR A 11 -4.30 8.33 11.37
N HIS A 12 -3.84 8.66 12.59
CA HIS A 12 -4.39 9.76 13.37
C HIS A 12 -4.20 11.11 12.66
N LEU A 13 -2.99 11.40 12.17
CA LEU A 13 -2.65 12.65 11.47
C LEU A 13 -3.50 12.83 10.21
N ILE A 14 -3.66 11.80 9.38
CA ILE A 14 -4.52 11.84 8.20
C ILE A 14 -5.99 12.09 8.59
N LYS A 15 -6.48 11.40 9.61
CA LYS A 15 -7.87 11.50 10.05
C LYS A 15 -8.21 12.87 10.63
N THR A 16 -7.30 13.45 11.41
CA THR A 16 -7.49 14.76 12.07
C THR A 16 -7.07 15.94 11.20
N LYS A 17 -6.36 15.68 10.09
CA LYS A 17 -5.75 16.70 9.22
C LYS A 17 -4.84 17.65 10.00
N THR A 18 -3.94 17.07 10.78
CA THR A 18 -2.96 17.78 11.61
C THR A 18 -1.54 17.33 11.28
N ALA A 19 -0.55 18.10 11.72
CA ALA A 19 0.85 17.71 11.69
C ALA A 19 1.37 17.43 13.11
N ALA A 20 2.35 16.53 13.20
CA ALA A 20 3.15 16.35 14.41
C ALA A 20 4.21 17.45 14.49
N ASP A 21 4.47 17.92 15.70
CA ASP A 21 5.54 18.89 15.97
C ASP A 21 6.91 18.16 16.05
N LEU A 22 7.45 17.83 14.88
CA LEU A 22 8.74 17.18 14.70
C LEU A 22 9.62 18.04 13.80
N PRO A 23 10.94 18.16 14.09
CA PRO A 23 11.83 18.97 13.28
C PRO A 23 12.15 18.33 11.93
N GLY A 24 12.42 19.16 10.91
CA GLY A 24 13.01 18.71 9.65
C GLY A 24 14.50 18.36 9.78
N PRO A 25 15.11 17.88 8.70
CA PRO A 25 14.54 17.83 7.36
C PRO A 25 13.45 16.77 7.21
N TYR A 26 12.59 16.98 6.21
CA TYR A 26 11.46 16.09 5.94
C TYR A 26 11.67 15.28 4.67
N LYS A 27 11.08 14.09 4.67
CA LYS A 27 11.02 13.17 3.54
C LYS A 27 9.57 13.01 3.11
N VAL A 28 9.34 12.93 1.80
CA VAL A 28 7.99 12.82 1.22
C VAL A 28 7.89 11.53 0.43
N GLY A 29 6.78 10.82 0.60
CA GLY A 29 6.41 9.67 -0.21
C GLY A 29 5.02 9.84 -0.81
N VAL A 30 4.88 9.44 -2.06
CA VAL A 30 3.60 9.41 -2.76
C VAL A 30 3.34 8.00 -3.25
N ASP A 31 2.30 7.40 -2.74
CA ASP A 31 1.77 6.11 -3.19
C ASP A 31 0.63 6.34 -4.19
N LEU A 32 0.81 5.81 -5.40
CA LEU A 32 -0.18 5.88 -6.49
C LEU A 32 -0.86 4.53 -6.64
N GLY A 33 -1.73 4.18 -5.69
CA GLY A 33 -2.44 2.92 -5.67
C GLY A 33 -3.60 2.83 -6.66
N THR A 34 -4.05 1.60 -6.92
CA THR A 34 -5.22 1.32 -7.81
C THR A 34 -6.54 1.85 -7.23
N ALA A 35 -6.67 1.91 -5.90
CA ALA A 35 -7.91 2.32 -5.23
C ALA A 35 -7.80 3.67 -4.52
N ASP A 36 -6.60 4.13 -4.24
CA ASP A 36 -6.33 5.36 -3.50
C ASP A 36 -4.97 5.95 -3.89
N VAL A 37 -4.78 7.23 -3.56
CA VAL A 37 -3.51 7.93 -3.64
C VAL A 37 -3.22 8.50 -2.25
N VAL A 38 -2.02 8.25 -1.73
CA VAL A 38 -1.60 8.69 -0.40
C VAL A 38 -0.30 9.48 -0.49
N LEU A 39 -0.26 10.65 0.15
CA LEU A 39 0.96 11.43 0.36
C LEU A 39 1.28 11.43 1.86
N VAL A 40 2.52 11.07 2.18
CA VAL A 40 3.03 11.01 3.55
C VAL A 40 4.30 11.82 3.67
N VAL A 41 4.44 12.52 4.79
CA VAL A 41 5.66 13.23 5.19
C VAL A 41 6.18 12.63 6.48
N THR A 42 7.48 12.32 6.51
CA THR A 42 8.19 11.83 7.70
C THR A 42 9.36 12.75 8.05
N ASP A 43 9.84 12.65 9.30
CA ASP A 43 11.16 13.14 9.67
C ASP A 43 12.27 12.20 9.14
N GLU A 44 13.55 12.53 9.39
CA GLU A 44 14.69 11.68 9.00
C GLU A 44 14.68 10.28 9.62
N SER A 45 14.09 10.14 10.80
CA SER A 45 13.96 8.87 11.52
C SER A 45 12.78 8.04 11.06
N GLY A 46 12.03 8.52 10.04
CA GLY A 46 10.84 7.87 9.52
C GLY A 46 9.63 7.96 10.45
N ASN A 47 9.59 8.94 11.36
CA ASN A 47 8.40 9.20 12.14
C ASN A 47 7.42 10.05 11.32
N PRO A 48 6.12 9.71 11.28
CA PRO A 48 5.13 10.47 10.52
C PRO A 48 4.96 11.89 11.06
N VAL A 49 5.00 12.85 10.16
CA VAL A 49 4.80 14.28 10.46
C VAL A 49 3.43 14.75 9.96
N ALA A 50 3.06 14.38 8.75
CA ALA A 50 1.76 14.69 8.16
C ALA A 50 1.42 13.69 7.06
N GLY A 51 0.15 13.68 6.64
CA GLY A 51 -0.26 12.91 5.49
C GLY A 51 -1.67 13.26 5.03
N SER A 52 -1.96 12.94 3.79
CA SER A 52 -3.30 13.05 3.21
C SER A 52 -3.55 11.92 2.23
N MET A 53 -4.82 11.51 2.07
CA MET A 53 -5.20 10.46 1.13
C MET A 53 -6.52 10.77 0.42
N ARG A 54 -6.66 10.22 -0.79
CA ARG A 54 -7.89 10.26 -1.57
C ARG A 54 -8.16 8.94 -2.24
N TRP A 55 -9.41 8.49 -2.18
CA TRP A 55 -9.86 7.39 -3.02
C TRP A 55 -9.89 7.84 -4.48
N ALA A 56 -9.31 7.05 -5.36
CA ALA A 56 -9.19 7.35 -6.79
C ALA A 56 -9.03 6.07 -7.61
N SER A 57 -9.34 6.13 -8.89
CA SER A 57 -9.18 5.04 -9.85
C SER A 57 -8.34 5.51 -11.05
N VAL A 58 -7.22 6.16 -10.79
CA VAL A 58 -6.29 6.70 -11.80
C VAL A 58 -5.18 5.72 -12.18
N VAL A 59 -5.05 4.64 -11.40
CA VAL A 59 -4.14 3.52 -11.63
C VAL A 59 -4.96 2.24 -11.76
N LYS A 60 -4.56 1.35 -12.64
CA LYS A 60 -5.15 0.02 -12.82
C LYS A 60 -4.04 -1.01 -12.93
N ASP A 61 -4.11 -2.04 -12.08
CA ASP A 61 -3.14 -3.14 -12.06
C ASP A 61 -1.68 -2.63 -12.08
N GLY A 62 -1.37 -1.63 -11.23
CA GLY A 62 -0.05 -1.01 -11.12
C GLY A 62 0.33 -0.04 -12.25
N LEU A 63 -0.56 0.23 -13.20
CA LEU A 63 -0.30 1.11 -14.34
C LEU A 63 -1.12 2.40 -14.25
N VAL A 64 -0.49 3.55 -14.41
CA VAL A 64 -1.17 4.85 -14.48
C VAL A 64 -2.01 4.91 -15.77
N VAL A 65 -3.34 4.91 -15.63
CA VAL A 65 -4.30 4.93 -16.77
C VAL A 65 -4.90 6.32 -16.99
N ASP A 66 -4.93 7.16 -15.95
CA ASP A 66 -5.29 8.59 -16.05
C ASP A 66 -4.17 9.44 -15.46
N PHE A 67 -3.19 9.76 -16.30
CA PHE A 67 -2.02 10.53 -15.91
C PHE A 67 -2.39 11.92 -15.37
N ARG A 68 -3.31 12.63 -16.05
CA ARG A 68 -3.72 13.97 -15.66
C ARG A 68 -4.52 13.95 -14.36
N GLY A 69 -5.43 13.00 -14.21
CA GLY A 69 -6.17 12.80 -12.98
C GLY A 69 -5.27 12.49 -11.79
N ALA A 70 -4.27 11.60 -11.99
CA ALA A 70 -3.28 11.27 -10.97
C ALA A 70 -2.48 12.51 -10.54
N MET A 71 -1.96 13.28 -11.49
CA MET A 71 -1.22 14.51 -11.23
C MET A 71 -2.05 15.52 -10.41
N VAL A 72 -3.29 15.80 -10.83
CA VAL A 72 -4.20 16.72 -10.12
C VAL A 72 -4.52 16.24 -8.69
N ILE A 73 -4.61 14.93 -8.48
CA ILE A 73 -4.82 14.38 -7.13
C ILE A 73 -3.58 14.61 -6.26
N VAL A 74 -2.38 14.32 -6.77
CA VAL A 74 -1.13 14.56 -6.04
C VAL A 74 -0.93 16.04 -5.72
N GLU A 75 -1.20 16.95 -6.67
CA GLU A 75 -1.19 18.41 -6.44
C GLU A 75 -2.10 18.81 -5.27
N LYS A 76 -3.32 18.26 -5.21
CA LYS A 76 -4.25 18.54 -4.11
C LYS A 76 -3.77 18.00 -2.78
N LEU A 77 -3.25 16.76 -2.74
CA LEU A 77 -2.72 16.16 -1.52
C LEU A 77 -1.51 16.95 -1.02
N LYS A 78 -0.61 17.34 -1.93
CA LYS A 78 0.55 18.19 -1.66
C LYS A 78 0.10 19.52 -1.02
N ALA A 79 -0.81 20.23 -1.67
CA ALA A 79 -1.30 21.51 -1.17
C ALA A 79 -1.99 21.41 0.20
N GLU A 80 -2.75 20.32 0.45
CA GLU A 80 -3.35 20.05 1.76
C GLU A 80 -2.28 19.85 2.85
N VAL A 81 -1.25 19.06 2.58
CA VAL A 81 -0.17 18.78 3.54
C VAL A 81 0.69 20.02 3.76
N GLU A 82 1.04 20.78 2.70
CA GLU A 82 1.76 22.04 2.79
C GLU A 82 1.01 23.06 3.66
N ALA A 83 -0.31 23.17 3.49
CA ALA A 83 -1.15 24.06 4.31
C ALA A 83 -1.17 23.64 5.79
N ILE A 84 -1.19 22.33 6.07
CA ILE A 84 -1.17 21.80 7.45
C ILE A 84 0.20 22.07 8.11
N MET A 85 1.29 21.91 7.35
CA MET A 85 2.66 22.04 7.86
C MET A 85 3.21 23.47 7.82
N GLY A 86 2.64 24.35 7.00
CA GLY A 86 3.12 25.72 6.76
C GLY A 86 4.47 25.78 6.01
N ILE A 87 4.77 24.77 5.20
CA ILE A 87 6.03 24.65 4.42
C ILE A 87 5.73 24.27 2.97
N THR A 88 6.74 24.37 2.11
CA THR A 88 6.69 23.85 0.73
C THR A 88 7.43 22.52 0.65
N LEU A 89 6.86 21.60 -0.12
CA LEU A 89 7.43 20.27 -0.40
C LEU A 89 7.97 20.25 -1.83
N ASP A 90 9.26 19.98 -1.99
CA ASP A 90 9.93 20.09 -3.29
C ASP A 90 10.30 18.74 -3.92
N LYS A 91 10.49 17.72 -3.08
CA LYS A 91 11.00 16.40 -3.50
C LYS A 91 10.13 15.30 -2.93
N GLY A 92 10.19 14.12 -3.56
CA GLY A 92 9.45 12.98 -3.05
C GLY A 92 9.86 11.66 -3.71
N ALA A 93 9.66 10.57 -2.96
CA ALA A 93 9.77 9.22 -3.47
C ALA A 93 8.41 8.72 -3.94
N THR A 94 8.41 7.70 -4.80
CA THR A 94 7.23 6.95 -5.20
C THR A 94 7.53 5.45 -5.25
N ALA A 95 6.51 4.62 -5.44
CA ALA A 95 6.69 3.19 -5.57
C ALA A 95 6.06 2.65 -6.85
N ILE A 96 6.43 1.42 -7.18
CA ILE A 96 5.90 0.63 -8.28
C ILE A 96 5.75 -0.83 -7.85
N PRO A 97 4.88 -1.61 -8.48
CA PRO A 97 4.88 -3.05 -8.32
C PRO A 97 6.21 -3.66 -8.76
N PRO A 98 6.71 -4.70 -8.08
CA PRO A 98 7.93 -5.42 -8.46
C PRO A 98 7.93 -5.86 -9.92
N GLY A 99 9.09 -5.74 -10.57
CA GLY A 99 9.24 -6.15 -11.96
C GLY A 99 8.67 -5.19 -13.00
N THR A 100 8.08 -4.05 -12.59
CA THR A 100 7.62 -3.01 -13.51
C THR A 100 8.81 -2.36 -14.21
N VAL A 101 8.81 -2.33 -15.55
CA VAL A 101 9.94 -1.83 -16.35
C VAL A 101 9.52 -0.83 -17.44
N GLY A 102 10.49 -0.14 -18.01
CA GLY A 102 10.31 0.74 -19.16
C GLY A 102 9.46 1.97 -18.85
N ARG A 103 8.56 2.34 -19.76
CA ARG A 103 7.74 3.56 -19.64
C ARG A 103 6.78 3.51 -18.45
N ASN A 104 6.30 2.34 -18.09
CA ASN A 104 5.39 2.15 -16.97
C ASN A 104 6.10 2.45 -15.64
N ALA A 105 7.36 2.03 -15.49
CA ALA A 105 8.15 2.35 -14.32
C ALA A 105 8.36 3.87 -14.15
N LEU A 106 8.52 4.62 -15.26
CA LEU A 106 8.74 6.07 -15.22
C LEU A 106 7.44 6.86 -14.95
N ALA A 107 6.27 6.27 -15.18
CA ALA A 107 5.00 6.98 -15.13
C ALA A 107 4.71 7.59 -13.75
N CYS A 108 4.95 6.85 -12.67
CA CYS A 108 4.73 7.34 -11.30
C CYS A 108 5.66 8.53 -10.97
N GLY A 109 6.94 8.44 -11.34
CA GLY A 109 7.89 9.55 -11.21
C GLY A 109 7.45 10.78 -11.99
N HIS A 110 6.97 10.61 -13.23
CA HIS A 110 6.47 11.73 -14.04
C HIS A 110 5.19 12.36 -13.46
N VAL A 111 4.31 11.57 -12.83
CA VAL A 111 3.11 12.09 -12.16
C VAL A 111 3.50 13.01 -11.00
N ILE A 112 4.41 12.58 -10.12
CA ILE A 112 4.81 13.40 -8.98
C ILE A 112 5.63 14.62 -9.43
N ALA A 113 6.44 14.49 -10.49
CA ALA A 113 7.16 15.63 -11.10
C ALA A 113 6.18 16.66 -11.66
N GLY A 114 5.14 16.22 -12.39
CA GLY A 114 4.08 17.09 -12.89
C GLY A 114 3.29 17.79 -11.78
N ALA A 115 3.19 17.19 -10.60
CA ALA A 115 2.58 17.77 -9.40
C ALA A 115 3.54 18.67 -8.58
N GLY A 116 4.75 18.94 -9.09
CA GLY A 116 5.73 19.83 -8.45
C GLY A 116 6.51 19.18 -7.31
N LEU A 117 6.75 17.86 -7.39
CA LEU A 117 7.66 17.11 -6.51
C LEU A 117 8.78 16.50 -7.37
N GLU A 118 10.02 16.92 -7.19
CA GLU A 118 11.18 16.30 -7.84
C GLU A 118 11.30 14.83 -7.39
N PRO A 119 11.24 13.83 -8.31
CA PRO A 119 11.38 12.43 -7.94
C PRO A 119 12.82 12.13 -7.50
N VAL A 120 13.01 11.69 -6.26
CA VAL A 120 14.33 11.35 -5.71
C VAL A 120 14.60 9.86 -5.63
N CYS A 121 13.53 9.06 -5.50
CA CYS A 121 13.64 7.61 -5.42
C CYS A 121 12.35 6.94 -5.94
N GLN A 122 12.52 5.75 -6.48
CA GLN A 122 11.42 4.86 -6.82
C GLN A 122 11.74 3.47 -6.25
N VAL A 123 10.83 2.91 -5.49
CA VAL A 123 11.04 1.67 -4.74
C VAL A 123 9.93 0.66 -5.06
N ASP A 124 10.21 -0.63 -4.93
CA ASP A 124 9.17 -1.66 -4.98
C ASP A 124 8.25 -1.57 -3.77
N GLU A 125 6.94 -1.62 -3.98
CA GLU A 125 5.90 -1.48 -2.93
C GLU A 125 6.15 -2.37 -1.70
N PRO A 126 6.38 -3.71 -1.84
CA PRO A 126 6.61 -4.56 -0.68
C PRO A 126 7.97 -4.30 0.01
N VAL A 127 8.95 -3.72 -0.70
CA VAL A 127 10.21 -3.27 -0.09
C VAL A 127 9.98 -2.02 0.76
N ALA A 128 9.17 -1.08 0.28
CA ALA A 128 8.76 0.07 1.07
C ALA A 128 8.00 -0.38 2.34
N ALA A 129 7.08 -1.32 2.21
CA ALA A 129 6.35 -1.88 3.34
C ALA A 129 7.29 -2.56 4.37
N ALA A 130 8.29 -3.32 3.91
CA ALA A 130 9.30 -3.93 4.77
C ALA A 130 10.07 -2.86 5.58
N LYS A 131 10.41 -1.74 4.93
CA LYS A 131 11.09 -0.60 5.58
C LYS A 131 10.21 0.01 6.67
N ALA A 132 8.93 0.24 6.41
CA ALA A 132 7.99 0.80 7.39
C ALA A 132 7.81 -0.10 8.61
N LEU A 133 7.83 -1.42 8.41
CA LEU A 133 7.68 -2.43 9.47
C LEU A 133 8.99 -2.81 10.16
N ASP A 134 10.12 -2.24 9.74
CA ASP A 134 11.47 -2.58 10.24
C ASP A 134 11.78 -4.08 10.11
N ILE A 135 11.35 -4.69 8.99
CA ILE A 135 11.56 -6.12 8.73
C ILE A 135 12.90 -6.31 8.02
N SER A 136 13.84 -6.97 8.68
CA SER A 136 15.11 -7.37 8.10
C SER A 136 15.16 -8.85 7.70
N HIS A 137 14.21 -9.67 8.17
CA HIS A 137 14.12 -11.10 7.89
C HIS A 137 12.65 -11.54 7.85
N GLY A 138 12.17 -11.96 6.69
CA GLY A 138 10.78 -12.36 6.54
C GLY A 138 10.25 -12.14 5.13
N ILE A 139 8.97 -12.44 4.96
CA ILE A 139 8.21 -12.25 3.74
C ILE A 139 7.22 -11.12 3.96
N VAL A 140 7.25 -10.11 3.12
CA VAL A 140 6.24 -9.05 3.08
C VAL A 140 5.40 -9.26 1.82
N VAL A 141 4.09 -9.34 2.02
CA VAL A 141 3.09 -9.48 0.95
C VAL A 141 2.24 -8.23 0.96
N ASP A 142 2.31 -7.44 -0.10
CA ASP A 142 1.46 -6.26 -0.28
C ASP A 142 0.28 -6.61 -1.19
N ILE A 143 -0.93 -6.64 -0.62
CA ILE A 143 -2.16 -6.91 -1.37
C ILE A 143 -2.93 -5.60 -1.54
N GLY A 144 -2.60 -4.91 -2.61
CA GLY A 144 -3.21 -3.66 -3.01
C GLY A 144 -4.60 -3.82 -3.62
N GLY A 145 -5.05 -2.79 -4.34
CA GLY A 145 -6.29 -2.82 -5.11
C GLY A 145 -6.18 -3.64 -6.38
N GLY A 146 -5.07 -3.53 -7.11
CA GLY A 146 -4.83 -4.16 -8.42
C GLY A 146 -3.90 -5.35 -8.38
N THR A 147 -2.85 -5.29 -7.59
CA THR A 147 -1.75 -6.27 -7.59
C THR A 147 -1.51 -6.87 -6.21
N THR A 148 -0.77 -7.98 -6.21
CA THR A 148 -0.18 -8.61 -5.03
C THR A 148 1.31 -8.73 -5.25
N GLY A 149 2.08 -7.89 -4.55
CA GLY A 149 3.54 -7.89 -4.59
C GLY A 149 4.14 -8.63 -3.39
N ILE A 150 5.31 -9.25 -3.60
CA ILE A 150 6.07 -9.93 -2.55
C ILE A 150 7.50 -9.40 -2.52
N ALA A 151 8.03 -9.18 -1.30
CA ALA A 151 9.46 -9.07 -1.05
C ALA A 151 9.88 -10.07 0.03
N VAL A 152 10.96 -10.78 -0.20
CA VAL A 152 11.58 -11.65 0.81
C VAL A 152 12.92 -11.05 1.21
N LEU A 153 13.07 -10.80 2.50
CA LEU A 153 14.28 -10.24 3.09
C LEU A 153 15.00 -11.31 3.94
N LYS A 154 16.32 -11.34 3.82
CA LYS A 154 17.21 -12.22 4.59
C LYS A 154 18.36 -11.39 5.13
N ASN A 155 18.39 -11.16 6.45
CA ASN A 155 19.43 -10.36 7.13
C ASN A 155 19.58 -8.94 6.57
N GLY A 156 18.46 -8.30 6.20
CA GLY A 156 18.41 -6.95 5.65
C GLY A 156 18.61 -6.87 4.13
N GLU A 157 18.89 -7.97 3.46
CA GLU A 157 19.06 -8.04 2.01
C GLU A 157 17.76 -8.52 1.32
N LEU A 158 17.37 -7.87 0.24
CA LEU A 158 16.28 -8.34 -0.63
C LEU A 158 16.78 -9.53 -1.45
N VAL A 159 16.22 -10.72 -1.20
CA VAL A 159 16.64 -11.97 -1.85
C VAL A 159 15.65 -12.45 -2.91
N PHE A 160 14.39 -12.00 -2.84
CA PHE A 160 13.38 -12.36 -3.82
C PHE A 160 12.29 -11.28 -3.89
N THR A 161 11.77 -11.05 -5.08
CA THR A 161 10.61 -10.19 -5.30
C THR A 161 9.79 -10.71 -6.47
N ALA A 162 8.46 -10.58 -6.40
CA ALA A 162 7.52 -10.94 -7.45
C ALA A 162 6.24 -10.11 -7.33
N ASP A 163 5.48 -10.00 -8.42
CA ASP A 163 4.17 -9.36 -8.46
C ASP A 163 3.21 -10.13 -9.36
N GLU A 164 1.93 -10.13 -8.97
CA GLU A 164 0.84 -10.73 -9.76
C GLU A 164 -0.36 -9.77 -9.81
N PRO A 165 -1.04 -9.63 -10.96
CA PRO A 165 -2.18 -8.72 -11.14
C PRO A 165 -3.44 -9.29 -10.48
N THR A 166 -3.41 -9.44 -9.16
CA THR A 166 -4.52 -9.91 -8.32
C THR A 166 -4.58 -9.07 -7.06
N GLY A 167 -5.72 -8.44 -6.78
CA GLY A 167 -5.87 -7.55 -5.63
C GLY A 167 -7.35 -7.32 -5.28
N GLY A 168 -7.61 -6.32 -4.45
CA GLY A 168 -8.92 -5.98 -3.89
C GLY A 168 -10.00 -5.68 -4.92
N THR A 169 -9.64 -5.33 -6.16
CA THR A 169 -10.58 -5.18 -7.29
C THR A 169 -11.36 -6.48 -7.55
N HIS A 170 -10.71 -7.64 -7.40
CA HIS A 170 -11.38 -8.94 -7.56
C HIS A 170 -12.44 -9.17 -6.48
N VAL A 171 -12.21 -8.70 -5.25
CA VAL A 171 -13.21 -8.71 -4.17
C VAL A 171 -14.44 -7.91 -4.60
N SER A 172 -14.25 -6.71 -5.13
CA SER A 172 -15.34 -5.83 -5.55
C SER A 172 -16.10 -6.38 -6.75
N LEU A 173 -15.41 -7.01 -7.72
CA LEU A 173 -16.06 -7.69 -8.85
C LEU A 173 -16.94 -8.85 -8.39
N VAL A 174 -16.48 -9.66 -7.44
CA VAL A 174 -17.28 -10.76 -6.88
C VAL A 174 -18.49 -10.23 -6.12
N LEU A 175 -18.33 -9.17 -5.32
CA LEU A 175 -19.46 -8.53 -4.62
C LEU A 175 -20.47 -7.95 -5.61
N ALA A 176 -20.00 -7.23 -6.65
CA ALA A 176 -20.85 -6.67 -7.68
C ALA A 176 -21.71 -7.75 -8.37
N GLY A 177 -21.08 -8.87 -8.75
CA GLY A 177 -21.78 -10.00 -9.36
C GLY A 177 -22.76 -10.70 -8.40
N ALA A 178 -22.35 -10.98 -7.18
CA ALA A 178 -23.16 -11.68 -6.19
C ALA A 178 -24.39 -10.88 -5.73
N TYR A 179 -24.23 -9.57 -5.56
CA TYR A 179 -25.32 -8.69 -5.12
C TYR A 179 -26.05 -7.98 -6.28
N LYS A 180 -25.56 -8.14 -7.53
CA LYS A 180 -26.10 -7.49 -8.73
C LYS A 180 -26.13 -5.95 -8.60
N ILE A 181 -25.05 -5.38 -8.11
CA ILE A 181 -24.84 -3.94 -7.90
C ILE A 181 -23.70 -3.42 -8.79
N PRO A 182 -23.65 -2.11 -9.10
CA PRO A 182 -22.49 -1.49 -9.76
C PRO A 182 -21.19 -1.71 -9.01
N PHE A 183 -20.07 -1.68 -9.74
CA PHE A 183 -18.73 -1.85 -9.16
C PHE A 183 -18.43 -0.81 -8.07
N GLU A 184 -18.82 0.44 -8.29
CA GLU A 184 -18.62 1.55 -7.36
C GLU A 184 -19.36 1.31 -6.04
N GLU A 185 -20.56 0.74 -6.07
CA GLU A 185 -21.32 0.37 -4.88
C GLU A 185 -20.65 -0.81 -4.15
N ALA A 186 -20.12 -1.78 -4.91
CA ALA A 186 -19.36 -2.89 -4.34
C ALA A 186 -18.07 -2.42 -3.66
N GLU A 187 -17.39 -1.40 -4.22
CA GLU A 187 -16.23 -0.74 -3.59
C GLU A 187 -16.60 -0.09 -2.26
N ILE A 188 -17.72 0.63 -2.21
CA ILE A 188 -18.23 1.23 -0.96
C ILE A 188 -18.56 0.14 0.07
N LEU A 189 -19.24 -0.92 -0.36
CA LEU A 189 -19.61 -2.05 0.49
C LEU A 189 -18.37 -2.76 1.07
N LYS A 190 -17.33 -2.98 0.24
CA LYS A 190 -16.06 -3.58 0.66
C LYS A 190 -15.33 -2.74 1.70
N ARG A 191 -15.38 -1.41 1.59
CA ARG A 191 -14.68 -0.47 2.48
C ARG A 191 -15.40 -0.23 3.80
N ASP A 192 -16.65 -0.65 3.96
CA ASP A 192 -17.43 -0.48 5.19
C ASP A 192 -17.15 -1.63 6.19
N PRO A 193 -16.40 -1.38 7.29
CA PRO A 193 -16.09 -2.42 8.27
C PRO A 193 -17.33 -3.07 8.89
N ALA A 194 -18.45 -2.32 8.99
CA ALA A 194 -19.70 -2.86 9.53
C ALA A 194 -20.31 -3.96 8.64
N ARG A 195 -19.89 -4.04 7.39
CA ARG A 195 -20.36 -5.03 6.41
C ARG A 195 -19.43 -6.24 6.27
N HIS A 196 -18.19 -6.17 6.73
CA HIS A 196 -17.20 -7.22 6.51
C HIS A 196 -17.66 -8.59 6.93
N ARG A 197 -18.29 -8.73 8.11
CA ARG A 197 -18.84 -10.01 8.58
C ARG A 197 -19.88 -10.60 7.63
N LYS A 198 -20.70 -9.73 7.01
CA LYS A 198 -21.77 -10.15 6.08
C LYS A 198 -21.22 -10.55 4.72
N ILE A 199 -20.21 -9.83 4.21
CA ILE A 199 -19.65 -10.09 2.88
C ILE A 199 -18.61 -11.21 2.90
N MET A 200 -18.01 -11.52 4.04
CA MET A 200 -16.91 -12.50 4.15
C MET A 200 -17.23 -13.84 3.48
N PRO A 201 -18.41 -14.48 3.67
CA PRO A 201 -18.71 -15.75 3.00
C PRO A 201 -18.72 -15.64 1.47
N VAL A 202 -19.03 -14.46 0.91
CA VAL A 202 -19.08 -14.23 -0.53
C VAL A 202 -17.69 -14.05 -1.10
N ILE A 203 -16.79 -13.39 -0.36
CA ILE A 203 -15.43 -13.04 -0.82
C ILE A 203 -14.36 -14.06 -0.41
N LEU A 204 -14.69 -15.01 0.45
CA LEU A 204 -13.76 -16.04 0.92
C LEU A 204 -13.02 -16.75 -0.23
N PRO A 205 -13.66 -17.18 -1.32
CA PRO A 205 -12.95 -17.80 -2.45
C PRO A 205 -11.91 -16.90 -3.10
N VAL A 206 -12.10 -15.57 -3.04
CA VAL A 206 -11.12 -14.60 -3.55
C VAL A 206 -9.91 -14.52 -2.64
N ILE A 207 -10.13 -14.53 -1.32
CA ILE A 207 -9.04 -14.55 -0.32
C ILE A 207 -8.23 -15.84 -0.44
N GLU A 208 -8.89 -17.00 -0.60
CA GLU A 208 -8.24 -18.28 -0.83
C GLU A 208 -7.41 -18.30 -2.12
N LYS A 209 -7.94 -17.68 -3.19
CA LYS A 209 -7.19 -17.52 -4.44
C LYS A 209 -5.95 -16.65 -4.24
N MET A 210 -6.06 -15.51 -3.53
CA MET A 210 -4.90 -14.65 -3.22
C MET A 210 -3.82 -15.42 -2.45
N ALA A 211 -4.21 -16.19 -1.42
CA ALA A 211 -3.29 -17.04 -0.69
C ALA A 211 -2.60 -18.08 -1.59
N THR A 212 -3.35 -18.66 -2.54
CA THR A 212 -2.81 -19.61 -3.52
C THR A 212 -1.82 -18.92 -4.47
N VAL A 213 -2.12 -17.71 -4.91
CA VAL A 213 -1.21 -16.91 -5.75
C VAL A 213 0.12 -16.69 -5.02
N VAL A 214 0.07 -16.25 -3.75
CA VAL A 214 1.27 -16.05 -2.93
C VAL A 214 2.05 -17.35 -2.73
N LYS A 215 1.38 -18.48 -2.49
CA LYS A 215 2.04 -19.81 -2.44
C LYS A 215 2.78 -20.13 -3.73
N ASN A 216 2.14 -19.89 -4.87
CA ASN A 216 2.73 -20.17 -6.18
C ASN A 216 3.97 -19.32 -6.46
N MET A 217 3.96 -18.04 -6.06
CA MET A 217 5.12 -17.16 -6.18
C MET A 217 6.31 -17.67 -5.36
N LEU A 218 6.05 -18.28 -4.20
CA LEU A 218 7.08 -18.83 -3.30
C LEU A 218 7.43 -20.29 -3.61
N ALA A 219 6.77 -20.91 -4.59
CA ALA A 219 7.00 -22.30 -4.94
C ALA A 219 8.43 -22.53 -5.45
N GLY A 220 9.09 -23.56 -4.92
CA GLY A 220 10.49 -23.87 -5.25
C GLY A 220 11.53 -23.22 -4.34
N TYR A 221 11.11 -22.43 -3.36
CA TYR A 221 11.97 -21.79 -2.37
C TYR A 221 11.69 -22.34 -0.97
N ASP A 222 12.06 -23.62 -0.72
CA ASP A 222 11.77 -24.31 0.54
C ASP A 222 12.34 -23.60 1.77
N GLU A 223 13.44 -22.85 1.61
CA GLU A 223 14.03 -22.05 2.68
C GLU A 223 13.10 -20.96 3.21
N PHE A 224 12.14 -20.46 2.41
CA PHE A 224 11.20 -19.42 2.83
C PHE A 224 10.04 -19.97 3.69
N ASN A 225 9.91 -21.28 3.83
CA ASN A 225 8.83 -21.88 4.60
C ASN A 225 8.87 -21.52 6.09
N GLU A 226 10.04 -21.24 6.64
CA GLU A 226 10.23 -20.89 8.04
C GLU A 226 10.18 -19.36 8.32
N TYR A 227 10.12 -18.54 7.26
CA TYR A 227 10.16 -17.09 7.42
C TYR A 227 8.82 -16.55 7.93
N PRO A 228 8.80 -15.57 8.86
CA PRO A 228 7.57 -14.88 9.24
C PRO A 228 6.98 -14.17 8.03
N VAL A 229 5.63 -14.16 7.96
CA VAL A 229 4.88 -13.55 6.84
C VAL A 229 4.07 -12.38 7.36
N TYR A 230 4.27 -11.23 6.75
CA TYR A 230 3.56 -9.99 7.02
C TYR A 230 2.72 -9.62 5.80
N VAL A 231 1.42 -9.38 6.01
CA VAL A 231 0.53 -9.02 4.91
C VAL A 231 0.04 -7.59 5.13
N VAL A 232 0.28 -6.74 4.15
CA VAL A 232 -0.07 -5.32 4.13
C VAL A 232 -0.97 -4.99 2.94
N GLY A 233 -1.23 -3.72 2.71
CA GLY A 233 -2.09 -3.24 1.62
C GLY A 233 -3.56 -3.12 2.00
N GLY A 234 -4.32 -2.39 1.20
CA GLY A 234 -5.71 -2.05 1.49
C GLY A 234 -6.65 -3.26 1.60
N THR A 235 -6.34 -4.35 0.89
CA THR A 235 -7.16 -5.57 0.92
C THR A 235 -7.05 -6.30 2.27
N ALA A 236 -5.91 -6.23 2.94
CA ALA A 236 -5.71 -6.81 4.26
C ALA A 236 -6.51 -6.11 5.39
N TYR A 237 -7.10 -4.94 5.10
CA TYR A 237 -7.97 -4.22 6.05
C TYR A 237 -9.31 -4.91 6.30
N LEU A 238 -9.71 -5.89 5.47
CA LEU A 238 -10.95 -6.66 5.65
C LEU A 238 -10.92 -7.42 6.98
N GLN A 239 -11.93 -7.19 7.84
CA GLN A 239 -12.03 -7.91 9.12
C GLN A 239 -12.14 -9.41 8.90
N GLY A 240 -11.27 -10.18 9.56
CA GLY A 240 -11.14 -11.62 9.39
C GLY A 240 -10.19 -12.06 8.29
N PHE A 241 -9.65 -11.11 7.50
CA PHE A 241 -8.70 -11.41 6.42
C PHE A 241 -7.49 -12.22 6.91
N GLU A 242 -6.82 -11.77 7.98
CA GLU A 242 -5.66 -12.44 8.57
C GLU A 242 -5.91 -13.93 8.85
N THR A 243 -7.07 -14.21 9.45
CA THR A 243 -7.48 -15.59 9.80
C THR A 243 -7.74 -16.43 8.56
N GLU A 244 -8.54 -15.93 7.62
CA GLU A 244 -8.95 -16.71 6.45
C GLU A 244 -7.81 -16.86 5.44
N PHE A 245 -7.02 -15.80 5.23
CA PHE A 245 -5.82 -15.88 4.41
C PHE A 245 -4.80 -16.84 5.02
N GLY A 246 -4.54 -16.76 6.33
CA GLY A 246 -3.60 -17.66 7.02
C GLY A 246 -4.01 -19.14 6.92
N LYS A 247 -5.30 -19.45 7.07
CA LYS A 247 -5.82 -20.80 6.87
C LYS A 247 -5.56 -21.30 5.45
N ALA A 248 -5.91 -20.50 4.44
CA ALA A 248 -5.72 -20.84 3.03
C ALA A 248 -4.24 -20.93 2.67
N PHE A 249 -3.41 -20.03 3.21
CA PHE A 249 -1.97 -20.01 3.04
C PHE A 249 -1.27 -21.17 3.76
N GLY A 250 -1.91 -21.78 4.76
CA GLY A 250 -1.44 -22.95 5.48
C GLY A 250 -0.44 -22.67 6.60
N ARG A 251 -0.23 -21.39 6.96
CA ARG A 251 0.57 -20.97 8.11
C ARG A 251 0.17 -19.59 8.59
N LYS A 252 0.62 -19.24 9.80
CA LYS A 252 0.31 -17.96 10.41
C LYS A 252 0.87 -16.80 9.56
N VAL A 253 0.06 -15.77 9.40
CA VAL A 253 0.46 -14.48 8.84
C VAL A 253 0.24 -13.39 9.87
N HIS A 254 0.87 -12.24 9.70
CA HIS A 254 0.72 -11.07 10.56
C HIS A 254 0.21 -9.90 9.73
N VAL A 255 -0.93 -9.34 10.12
CA VAL A 255 -1.47 -8.11 9.51
C VAL A 255 -1.28 -6.96 10.50
N PRO A 256 -0.46 -5.94 10.17
CA PRO A 256 -0.27 -4.78 11.05
C PRO A 256 -1.55 -3.94 11.15
N PRO A 257 -1.65 -3.02 12.14
CA PRO A 257 -2.74 -2.06 12.19
C PRO A 257 -2.71 -1.17 10.93
N HIS A 258 -3.89 -0.75 10.47
CA HIS A 258 -4.05 0.10 9.28
C HIS A 258 -3.16 -0.32 8.10
N PRO A 259 -3.26 -1.56 7.61
CA PRO A 259 -2.30 -2.15 6.66
C PRO A 259 -2.20 -1.38 5.33
N LEU A 260 -3.21 -0.60 4.97
CA LEU A 260 -3.22 0.31 3.82
C LEU A 260 -2.16 1.42 3.93
N LEU A 261 -1.80 1.85 5.15
CA LEU A 261 -0.89 2.97 5.37
C LEU A 261 0.58 2.54 5.51
N VAL A 262 0.87 1.24 5.50
CA VAL A 262 2.22 0.71 5.69
C VAL A 262 3.12 1.07 4.51
N THR A 263 2.69 0.74 3.30
CA THR A 263 3.45 1.02 2.06
C THR A 263 3.66 2.52 1.84
N PRO A 264 2.63 3.39 1.93
CA PRO A 264 2.83 4.84 1.85
C PRO A 264 3.83 5.40 2.88
N LEU A 265 3.77 4.90 4.12
CA LEU A 265 4.73 5.29 5.16
C LEU A 265 6.16 4.88 4.77
N GLY A 266 6.32 3.66 4.28
CA GLY A 266 7.62 3.15 3.83
C GLY A 266 8.18 3.95 2.65
N ILE A 267 7.36 4.31 1.68
CA ILE A 267 7.78 5.14 0.54
C ILE A 267 8.35 6.46 1.04
N ALA A 268 7.70 7.12 2.00
CA ALA A 268 8.18 8.38 2.56
C ALA A 268 9.57 8.25 3.21
N MET A 269 9.93 7.10 3.74
CA MET A 269 11.25 6.86 4.33
C MET A 269 12.39 6.80 3.29
N PHE A 270 12.07 6.76 1.99
CA PHE A 270 13.03 6.82 0.88
C PHE A 270 13.09 8.21 0.21
N GLY A 271 12.21 9.15 0.61
CA GLY A 271 12.14 10.52 0.09
C GLY A 271 13.28 11.42 0.52
#